data_b18c7f61ddf3dab30a6cfb6f58df29c3
#
_entry.id   b18c7f61ddf3dab30a6cfb6f58df29c3
#
_cell.length_a   1.000
_cell.length_b   1.000
_cell.length_c   1.000
_cell.angle_alpha   90.00
_cell.angle_beta   90.00
_cell.angle_gamma   90.00
#
_symmetry.space_group_name_H-M   'P 1'
#
loop_
_entity.id
_entity.type
_entity.pdbx_description
1 polymer ?
#
loop_
_entity_poly.entity_id
_entity_poly.type
_entity_poly.pdbx_seq_one_letter_code
_entity_poly.pdbx_strand_id
1 'polypeptide(L)'
;VKELGMNAAAITDHGNMFGALNFEKLCHVNGINPIVGEEFYVAYGSHFEKNTVPYSHKGEDGERQAKYFHLILLCENQTGYKNMCWLSSLAYTEGMYYKPRIDWELLEKYHEGLICCSACIAGELPQLLMAGMEKEAEELVLKYKKLFGPDHYYIELQDHGLPEQKELNPKLIAMARKLDVPLVVTN
;
A
#
# COMPACT_ATOMS: atom_id res chain seq x y z
N VAL A 1 21.44 -5.66 1.10
CA VAL A 1 21.31 -4.21 1.28
C VAL A 1 22.70 -3.60 1.44
N LYS A 2 23.43 -3.89 2.53
CA LYS A 2 24.74 -3.29 2.82
C LYS A 2 25.80 -3.57 1.74
N GLU A 3 25.88 -4.81 1.27
CA GLU A 3 26.82 -5.21 0.18
C GLU A 3 26.54 -4.49 -1.13
N LEU A 4 25.30 -4.05 -1.34
CA LEU A 4 24.87 -3.26 -2.50
C LEU A 4 25.07 -1.75 -2.30
N GLY A 5 25.66 -1.31 -1.19
CA GLY A 5 25.89 0.10 -0.88
C GLY A 5 24.63 0.88 -0.47
N MET A 6 23.55 0.19 -0.17
CA MET A 6 22.32 0.82 0.30
C MET A 6 22.42 1.14 1.78
N ASN A 7 21.90 2.30 2.18
CA ASN A 7 21.99 2.81 3.56
C ASN A 7 20.66 2.71 4.32
N ALA A 8 19.58 2.26 3.68
CA ALA A 8 18.27 2.08 4.28
C ALA A 8 17.59 0.83 3.73
N ALA A 9 16.64 0.30 4.48
CA ALA A 9 15.75 -0.79 4.06
C ALA A 9 14.39 -0.63 4.73
N ALA A 10 13.33 -1.05 4.05
CA ALA A 10 11.98 -1.10 4.59
C ALA A 10 11.54 -2.54 4.86
N ILE A 11 10.66 -2.71 5.85
CA ILE A 11 9.88 -3.92 6.10
C ILE A 11 8.40 -3.58 5.98
N THR A 12 7.63 -4.40 5.26
CA THR A 12 6.20 -4.20 5.02
C THR A 12 5.48 -5.55 5.08
N ASP A 13 5.46 -6.16 6.26
CA ASP A 13 4.78 -7.44 6.48
C ASP A 13 3.28 -7.35 6.11
N HIS A 14 2.71 -8.45 5.62
CA HIS A 14 1.32 -8.50 5.18
C HIS A 14 0.34 -8.48 6.36
N GLY A 15 -0.34 -7.37 6.57
CA GLY A 15 -1.39 -7.18 7.57
C GLY A 15 -0.91 -7.24 9.02
N ASN A 16 0.35 -6.97 9.28
CA ASN A 16 0.91 -6.91 10.63
C ASN A 16 2.28 -6.23 10.65
N MET A 17 2.79 -5.95 11.85
CA MET A 17 4.14 -5.43 12.12
C MET A 17 4.99 -6.40 12.94
N PHE A 18 4.80 -7.72 12.85
CA PHE A 18 5.46 -8.69 13.73
C PHE A 18 6.98 -8.70 13.55
N GLY A 19 7.47 -8.44 12.35
CA GLY A 19 8.90 -8.36 12.05
C GLY A 19 9.59 -7.06 12.49
N ALA A 20 8.85 -5.99 12.76
CA ALA A 20 9.37 -4.63 12.91
C ALA A 20 10.50 -4.50 13.95
N LEU A 21 10.30 -5.01 15.16
CA LEU A 21 11.28 -4.90 16.24
C LEU A 21 12.61 -5.62 15.93
N ASN A 22 12.53 -6.83 15.37
CA ASN A 22 13.73 -7.58 15.00
C ASN A 22 14.44 -6.95 13.81
N PHE A 23 13.68 -6.45 12.85
CA PHE A 23 14.20 -5.75 11.68
C PHE A 23 14.94 -4.48 12.09
N GLU A 24 14.35 -3.63 12.94
CA GLU A 24 14.98 -2.42 13.47
C GLU A 24 16.32 -2.72 14.13
N LYS A 25 16.35 -3.69 15.07
CA LYS A 25 17.59 -4.12 15.75
C LYS A 25 18.67 -4.57 14.77
N LEU A 26 18.32 -5.40 13.79
CA LEU A 26 19.24 -5.90 12.77
C LEU A 26 19.76 -4.76 11.87
N CYS A 27 18.92 -3.82 11.49
CA CYS A 27 19.34 -2.65 10.73
C CYS A 27 20.36 -1.81 11.49
N HIS A 28 20.08 -1.48 12.76
CA HIS A 28 20.99 -0.69 13.59
C HIS A 28 22.34 -1.38 13.78
N VAL A 29 22.39 -2.67 14.08
CA VAL A 29 23.64 -3.45 14.21
C VAL A 29 24.46 -3.40 12.91
N ASN A 30 23.81 -3.33 11.76
CA ASN A 30 24.48 -3.29 10.46
C ASN A 30 24.70 -1.89 9.89
N GLY A 31 24.34 -0.81 10.63
CA GLY A 31 24.47 0.57 10.18
C GLY A 31 23.54 0.91 9.01
N ILE A 32 22.37 0.26 8.94
CA ILE A 32 21.30 0.50 7.97
C ILE A 32 20.17 1.27 8.66
N ASN A 33 19.60 2.28 7.98
CA ASN A 33 18.43 2.99 8.48
C ASN A 33 17.18 2.13 8.29
N PRO A 34 16.46 1.72 9.36
CA PRO A 34 15.23 0.95 9.24
C PRO A 34 14.06 1.85 8.87
N ILE A 35 13.25 1.41 7.93
CA ILE A 35 11.95 2.00 7.60
C ILE A 35 10.88 0.98 7.96
N VAL A 36 10.11 1.27 9.00
CA VAL A 36 9.02 0.39 9.47
C VAL A 36 7.76 0.71 8.69
N GLY A 37 7.11 -0.32 8.19
CA GLY A 37 5.86 -0.23 7.45
C GLY A 37 5.00 -1.48 7.61
N GLU A 38 3.87 -1.46 6.94
CA GLU A 38 2.93 -2.58 6.86
C GLU A 38 2.25 -2.56 5.49
N GLU A 39 2.03 -3.73 4.90
CA GLU A 39 1.13 -3.90 3.77
C GLU A 39 -0.29 -4.13 4.30
N PHE A 40 -1.08 -3.08 4.31
CA PHE A 40 -2.47 -3.13 4.75
C PHE A 40 -3.39 -3.76 3.71
N TYR A 41 -4.45 -4.37 4.20
CA TYR A 41 -5.61 -4.75 3.41
C TYR A 41 -6.68 -3.68 3.56
N VAL A 42 -7.16 -3.11 2.45
CA VAL A 42 -8.16 -2.04 2.42
C VAL A 42 -9.49 -2.61 1.95
N ALA A 43 -10.55 -2.44 2.72
CA ALA A 43 -11.89 -2.87 2.38
C ALA A 43 -12.47 -2.05 1.22
N TYR A 44 -13.27 -2.67 0.37
CA TYR A 44 -14.13 -1.95 -0.57
C TYR A 44 -15.38 -1.44 0.19
N GLY A 45 -15.44 -0.11 0.40
CA GLY A 45 -16.42 0.51 1.28
C GLY A 45 -15.96 0.53 2.74
N SER A 46 -16.86 0.27 3.67
CA SER A 46 -16.55 0.26 5.10
C SER A 46 -15.88 -1.05 5.53
N HIS A 47 -14.91 -0.96 6.46
CA HIS A 47 -14.25 -2.14 7.03
C HIS A 47 -15.20 -3.04 7.83
N PHE A 48 -16.36 -2.53 8.28
CA PHE A 48 -17.42 -3.32 8.90
C PHE A 48 -18.22 -4.16 7.91
N GLU A 49 -18.22 -3.78 6.63
CA GLU A 49 -18.97 -4.48 5.60
C GLU A 49 -18.17 -5.64 5.02
N LYS A 50 -18.86 -6.68 4.58
CA LYS A 50 -18.26 -7.89 3.96
C LYS A 50 -18.39 -7.87 2.45
N ASN A 51 -18.22 -6.70 1.84
CA ASN A 51 -18.34 -6.49 0.41
C ASN A 51 -17.15 -7.08 -0.35
N THR A 52 -17.38 -7.41 -1.61
CA THR A 52 -16.35 -7.77 -2.58
C THR A 52 -16.10 -6.61 -3.54
N VAL A 53 -14.92 -6.56 -4.14
CA VAL A 53 -14.55 -5.54 -5.13
C VAL A 53 -15.20 -5.88 -6.47
N PRO A 54 -16.12 -5.05 -7.00
CA PRO A 54 -16.91 -5.41 -8.18
C PRO A 54 -16.11 -5.44 -9.49
N TYR A 55 -14.96 -4.74 -9.53
CA TYR A 55 -14.10 -4.62 -10.72
C TYR A 55 -12.76 -5.32 -10.59
N SER A 56 -12.52 -6.08 -9.52
CA SER A 56 -11.26 -6.79 -9.36
C SER A 56 -11.08 -7.84 -10.45
N HIS A 57 -9.86 -7.95 -10.99
CA HIS A 57 -9.49 -9.08 -11.81
C HIS A 57 -9.70 -10.38 -11.03
N LYS A 58 -10.03 -11.46 -11.76
CA LYS A 58 -10.19 -12.79 -11.18
C LYS A 58 -8.98 -13.10 -10.32
N GLY A 59 -9.19 -13.47 -9.05
CA GLY A 59 -8.12 -13.98 -8.21
C GLY A 59 -7.49 -15.24 -8.83
N GLU A 60 -6.38 -15.69 -8.28
CA GLU A 60 -5.65 -16.89 -8.75
C GLU A 60 -6.56 -18.14 -8.90
N ASP A 61 -7.69 -18.17 -8.21
CA ASP A 61 -8.71 -19.24 -8.28
C ASP A 61 -9.74 -19.06 -9.41
N GLY A 62 -9.60 -18.07 -10.29
CA GLY A 62 -10.38 -17.92 -11.53
C GLY A 62 -11.82 -17.41 -11.41
N GLU A 63 -12.46 -17.41 -10.23
CA GLU A 63 -13.89 -17.08 -10.08
C GLU A 63 -14.24 -16.18 -8.89
N ARG A 64 -13.31 -15.80 -8.02
CA ARG A 64 -13.61 -15.01 -6.83
C ARG A 64 -13.20 -13.55 -6.99
N GLN A 65 -14.14 -12.64 -6.80
CA GLN A 65 -13.86 -11.22 -6.66
C GLN A 65 -12.97 -10.96 -5.44
N ALA A 66 -12.02 -10.02 -5.55
CA ALA A 66 -11.21 -9.61 -4.42
C ALA A 66 -12.11 -9.06 -3.29
N LYS A 67 -11.66 -9.20 -2.05
CA LYS A 67 -12.38 -8.77 -0.84
C LYS A 67 -11.73 -7.57 -0.19
N TYR A 68 -10.57 -7.19 -0.69
CA TYR A 68 -9.73 -6.11 -0.21
C TYR A 68 -8.72 -5.74 -1.28
N PHE A 69 -8.12 -4.57 -1.14
CA PHE A 69 -6.94 -4.13 -1.88
C PHE A 69 -5.72 -4.13 -0.98
N HIS A 70 -4.54 -4.09 -1.58
CA HIS A 70 -3.30 -3.87 -0.88
C HIS A 70 -2.95 -2.39 -0.86
N LEU A 71 -2.36 -1.92 0.23
CA LEU A 71 -1.86 -0.57 0.40
C LEU A 71 -0.61 -0.61 1.27
N ILE A 72 0.47 0.03 0.84
CA ILE A 72 1.68 0.13 1.65
C ILE A 72 1.65 1.45 2.44
N LEU A 73 1.84 1.34 3.75
CA LEU A 73 2.09 2.49 4.61
C LEU A 73 3.46 2.35 5.27
N LEU A 74 4.23 3.44 5.30
CA LEU A 74 5.55 3.52 5.92
C LEU A 74 5.53 4.59 7.01
N CYS A 75 6.19 4.34 8.13
CA CYS A 75 6.33 5.32 9.21
C CYS A 75 7.42 6.34 8.86
N GLU A 76 7.04 7.61 8.76
CA GLU A 76 7.99 8.70 8.63
C GLU A 76 8.59 9.11 9.98
N ASN A 77 7.77 9.06 11.03
CA ASN A 77 8.12 9.53 12.36
C ASN A 77 7.34 8.77 13.44
N GLN A 78 7.55 9.18 14.71
CA GLN A 78 6.92 8.53 15.86
C GLN A 78 5.40 8.68 15.90
N THR A 79 4.83 9.75 15.32
CA THR A 79 3.37 9.91 15.18
C THR A 79 2.84 8.89 14.22
N GLY A 80 3.48 8.73 13.05
CA GLY A 80 3.14 7.70 12.06
C GLY A 80 3.21 6.29 12.64
N TYR A 81 4.25 5.97 13.43
CA TYR A 81 4.33 4.66 14.08
C TYR A 81 3.14 4.40 15.03
N LYS A 82 2.74 5.38 15.84
CA LYS A 82 1.57 5.26 16.71
C LYS A 82 0.27 5.09 15.91
N ASN A 83 0.12 5.86 14.84
CA ASN A 83 -1.03 5.77 13.95
C ASN A 83 -1.10 4.42 13.23
N MET A 84 0.04 3.89 12.79
CA MET A 84 0.13 2.55 12.22
C MET A 84 -0.28 1.47 13.21
N CYS A 85 0.16 1.57 14.48
CA CYS A 85 -0.28 0.66 15.54
C CYS A 85 -1.82 0.71 15.74
N TRP A 86 -2.43 1.90 15.66
CA TRP A 86 -3.88 2.04 15.73
C TRP A 86 -4.58 1.40 14.52
N LEU A 87 -4.10 1.70 13.30
CA LEU A 87 -4.65 1.12 12.06
C LEU A 87 -4.59 -0.41 12.10
N SER A 88 -3.42 -0.96 12.43
CA SER A 88 -3.23 -2.42 12.53
C SER A 88 -4.13 -3.04 13.59
N SER A 89 -4.26 -2.41 14.77
CA SER A 89 -5.11 -2.91 15.85
C SER A 89 -6.61 -2.91 15.47
N LEU A 90 -7.10 -1.81 14.88
CA LEU A 90 -8.49 -1.68 14.43
C LEU A 90 -8.80 -2.65 13.28
N ALA A 91 -7.85 -2.87 12.38
CA ALA A 91 -8.00 -3.87 11.32
C ALA A 91 -8.29 -5.27 11.88
N TYR A 92 -7.61 -5.66 12.98
CA TYR A 92 -7.84 -6.94 13.64
C TYR A 92 -9.11 -6.99 14.48
N THR A 93 -9.43 -5.92 15.21
CA THR A 93 -10.54 -5.92 16.17
C THR A 93 -11.89 -5.64 15.53
N GLU A 94 -11.92 -4.86 14.45
CA GLU A 94 -13.15 -4.38 13.81
C GLU A 94 -13.28 -4.80 12.35
N GLY A 95 -12.17 -4.81 11.60
CA GLY A 95 -12.14 -5.01 10.15
C GLY A 95 -11.92 -6.45 9.66
N MET A 96 -11.95 -7.44 10.54
CA MET A 96 -11.61 -8.82 10.19
C MET A 96 -12.64 -9.47 9.26
N TYR A 97 -12.26 -9.65 8.00
CA TYR A 97 -12.99 -10.44 7.01
C TYR A 97 -12.01 -11.08 6.03
N TYR A 98 -11.66 -12.36 6.21
CA TYR A 98 -10.56 -13.12 5.61
C TYR A 98 -9.18 -12.57 5.98
N LYS A 99 -9.00 -11.25 6.01
CA LYS A 99 -7.81 -10.52 6.40
C LYS A 99 -8.20 -9.36 7.32
N PRO A 100 -7.26 -8.85 8.14
CA PRO A 100 -7.49 -7.62 8.91
C PRO A 100 -7.52 -6.43 7.96
N ARG A 101 -8.66 -5.73 7.85
CA ARG A 101 -8.86 -4.67 6.87
C ARG A 101 -9.06 -3.32 7.55
N ILE A 102 -8.48 -2.31 6.94
CA ILE A 102 -8.83 -0.91 7.19
C ILE A 102 -9.73 -0.39 6.07
N ASP A 103 -10.20 0.84 6.20
CA ASP A 103 -10.92 1.55 5.16
C ASP A 103 -10.48 3.01 5.07
N TRP A 104 -11.14 3.76 4.20
CA TRP A 104 -10.84 5.17 3.99
C TRP A 104 -11.07 6.02 5.24
N GLU A 105 -12.11 5.76 6.03
CA GLU A 105 -12.41 6.51 7.25
C GLU A 105 -11.28 6.39 8.29
N LEU A 106 -10.76 5.17 8.47
CA LEU A 106 -9.60 4.93 9.33
C LEU A 106 -8.33 5.61 8.79
N LEU A 107 -8.13 5.60 7.47
CA LEU A 107 -6.99 6.32 6.85
C LEU A 107 -7.09 7.83 7.08
N GLU A 108 -8.26 8.44 6.87
CA GLU A 108 -8.46 9.87 7.14
C GLU A 108 -8.13 10.24 8.59
N LYS A 109 -8.43 9.36 9.52
CA LYS A 109 -8.22 9.59 10.95
C LYS A 109 -6.77 9.40 11.41
N TYR A 110 -6.03 8.48 10.78
CA TYR A 110 -4.72 8.01 11.27
C TYR A 110 -3.60 8.11 10.24
N HIS A 111 -3.70 8.98 9.22
CA HIS A 111 -2.68 9.12 8.16
C HIS A 111 -1.46 9.95 8.56
N GLU A 112 -1.56 10.80 9.59
CA GLU A 112 -0.50 11.72 9.98
C GLU A 112 0.81 10.99 10.30
N GLY A 113 1.92 11.47 9.72
CA GLY A 113 3.26 10.88 9.89
C GLY A 113 3.47 9.57 9.15
N LEU A 114 2.58 9.25 8.18
CA LEU A 114 2.70 8.10 7.30
C LEU A 114 2.99 8.52 5.86
N ILE A 115 3.77 7.71 5.18
CA ILE A 115 3.98 7.73 3.73
C ILE A 115 3.18 6.58 3.14
N CYS A 116 2.49 6.82 2.03
CA CYS A 116 1.63 5.86 1.35
C CYS A 116 2.19 5.49 -0.02
N CYS A 117 2.21 4.18 -0.36
CA CYS A 117 2.52 3.71 -1.71
C CYS A 117 1.36 2.87 -2.25
N SER A 118 1.15 2.90 -3.57
CA SER A 118 0.00 2.28 -4.24
C SER A 118 0.00 0.75 -4.25
N ALA A 119 1.00 0.14 -3.67
CA ALA A 119 1.23 -1.31 -3.57
C ALA A 119 1.41 -2.03 -4.92
N CYS A 120 1.28 -3.36 -4.89
CA CYS A 120 1.47 -4.27 -6.01
C CYS A 120 0.24 -4.32 -6.94
N ILE A 121 0.20 -5.31 -7.84
CA ILE A 121 -0.95 -5.52 -8.75
C ILE A 121 -2.30 -5.72 -8.04
N ALA A 122 -2.28 -6.07 -6.75
CA ALA A 122 -3.49 -6.19 -5.91
C ALA A 122 -3.90 -4.86 -5.24
N GLY A 123 -3.18 -3.77 -5.47
CA GLY A 123 -3.57 -2.43 -5.03
C GLY A 123 -4.80 -1.89 -5.77
N GLU A 124 -5.52 -0.94 -5.17
CA GLU A 124 -6.74 -0.39 -5.76
C GLU A 124 -6.47 0.32 -7.09
N LEU A 125 -5.44 1.18 -7.16
CA LEU A 125 -5.03 1.86 -8.38
C LEU A 125 -4.68 0.89 -9.52
N PRO A 126 -3.81 -0.12 -9.32
CA PRO A 126 -3.57 -1.16 -10.31
C PRO A 126 -4.83 -1.87 -10.79
N GLN A 127 -5.73 -2.24 -9.88
CA GLN A 127 -6.97 -2.95 -10.23
C GLN A 127 -7.89 -2.09 -11.11
N LEU A 128 -8.04 -0.80 -10.80
CA LEU A 128 -8.81 0.14 -11.63
C LEU A 128 -8.22 0.27 -13.04
N LEU A 129 -6.90 0.43 -13.15
CA LEU A 129 -6.22 0.55 -14.45
C LEU A 129 -6.30 -0.72 -15.29
N MET A 130 -6.25 -1.89 -14.67
CA MET A 130 -6.44 -3.17 -15.35
C MET A 130 -7.90 -3.38 -15.79
N ALA A 131 -8.86 -2.85 -15.04
CA ALA A 131 -10.27 -2.86 -15.40
C ALA A 131 -10.64 -1.80 -16.48
N GLY A 132 -9.68 -0.94 -16.91
CA GLY A 132 -9.93 0.14 -17.87
C GLY A 132 -10.69 1.33 -17.28
N MET A 133 -10.76 1.44 -15.97
CA MET A 133 -11.45 2.50 -15.22
C MET A 133 -10.50 3.68 -14.94
N GLU A 134 -10.01 4.31 -16.00
CA GLU A 134 -8.96 5.35 -15.90
C GLU A 134 -9.42 6.59 -15.13
N LYS A 135 -10.70 6.98 -15.27
CA LYS A 135 -11.24 8.16 -14.59
C LYS A 135 -11.30 7.95 -13.08
N GLU A 136 -11.79 6.79 -12.66
CA GLU A 136 -11.85 6.39 -11.25
C GLU A 136 -10.44 6.25 -10.66
N ALA A 137 -9.49 5.75 -11.46
CA ALA A 137 -8.08 5.67 -11.08
C ALA A 137 -7.48 7.08 -10.84
N GLU A 138 -7.77 8.05 -11.70
CA GLU A 138 -7.35 9.45 -11.51
C GLU A 138 -7.95 10.05 -10.23
N GLU A 139 -9.25 9.87 -10.02
CA GLU A 139 -9.95 10.35 -8.82
C GLU A 139 -9.36 9.75 -7.55
N LEU A 140 -9.02 8.46 -7.58
CA LEU A 140 -8.36 7.77 -6.47
C LEU A 140 -6.97 8.35 -6.17
N VAL A 141 -6.13 8.53 -7.19
CA VAL A 141 -4.78 9.10 -7.04
C VAL A 141 -4.85 10.50 -6.45
N LEU A 142 -5.74 11.35 -6.94
CA LEU A 142 -5.95 12.70 -6.41
C LEU A 142 -6.43 12.68 -4.96
N LYS A 143 -7.27 11.71 -4.61
CA LYS A 143 -7.77 11.50 -3.25
C LYS A 143 -6.64 11.16 -2.27
N TYR A 144 -5.75 10.21 -2.64
CA TYR A 144 -4.56 9.87 -1.85
C TYR A 144 -3.56 11.03 -1.78
N LYS A 145 -3.26 11.68 -2.92
CA LYS A 145 -2.37 12.86 -2.96
C LYS A 145 -2.87 13.98 -2.06
N LYS A 146 -4.19 14.21 -2.00
CA LYS A 146 -4.79 15.21 -1.10
C LYS A 146 -4.65 14.83 0.37
N LEU A 147 -4.83 13.55 0.71
CA LEU A 147 -4.78 13.07 2.09
C LEU A 147 -3.35 13.09 2.65
N PHE A 148 -2.41 12.48 1.93
CA PHE A 148 -1.02 12.32 2.39
C PHE A 148 -0.13 13.53 2.04
N GLY A 149 -0.50 14.31 1.03
CA GLY A 149 0.33 15.40 0.50
C GLY A 149 1.21 14.97 -0.68
N PRO A 150 1.81 15.94 -1.38
CA PRO A 150 2.53 15.68 -2.63
C PRO A 150 3.80 14.82 -2.46
N ASP A 151 4.44 14.90 -1.29
CA ASP A 151 5.71 14.21 -1.02
C ASP A 151 5.54 12.92 -0.17
N HIS A 152 4.29 12.56 0.14
CA HIS A 152 3.98 11.41 1.00
C HIS A 152 3.04 10.39 0.35
N TYR A 153 2.72 10.55 -0.94
CA TYR A 153 2.03 9.55 -1.73
C TYR A 153 2.83 9.20 -2.97
N TYR A 154 3.12 7.92 -3.17
CA TYR A 154 3.93 7.39 -4.27
C TYR A 154 3.16 6.36 -5.07
N ILE A 155 3.27 6.42 -6.40
CA ILE A 155 2.85 5.32 -7.26
C ILE A 155 4.00 4.33 -7.34
N GLU A 156 3.72 3.07 -6.98
CA GLU A 156 4.69 2.00 -6.87
C GLU A 156 4.80 1.23 -8.17
N LEU A 157 6.05 0.95 -8.58
CA LEU A 157 6.37 0.11 -9.72
C LEU A 157 7.11 -1.13 -9.26
N GLN A 158 6.66 -2.29 -9.74
CA GLN A 158 7.32 -3.57 -9.51
C GLN A 158 7.57 -4.26 -10.85
N ASP A 159 8.69 -4.97 -10.97
CA ASP A 159 8.99 -5.79 -12.15
C ASP A 159 9.61 -7.13 -11.73
N HIS A 160 8.76 -8.13 -11.61
CA HIS A 160 9.14 -9.52 -11.35
C HIS A 160 8.99 -10.39 -12.62
N GLY A 161 8.89 -9.76 -13.80
CA GLY A 161 8.71 -10.43 -15.08
C GLY A 161 7.29 -10.91 -15.36
N LEU A 162 6.30 -10.54 -14.53
CA LEU A 162 4.90 -10.90 -14.73
C LEU A 162 4.32 -10.16 -15.94
N PRO A 163 3.52 -10.84 -16.80
CA PRO A 163 2.87 -10.22 -17.95
C PRO A 163 2.01 -9.01 -17.54
N GLU A 164 1.27 -9.13 -16.43
CA GLU A 164 0.42 -8.08 -15.88
C GLU A 164 1.20 -6.83 -15.51
N GLN A 165 2.39 -6.98 -14.92
CA GLN A 165 3.26 -5.85 -14.59
C GLN A 165 3.79 -5.15 -15.83
N LYS A 166 4.10 -5.89 -16.90
CA LYS A 166 4.56 -5.32 -18.17
C LYS A 166 3.47 -4.46 -18.85
N GLU A 167 2.21 -4.88 -18.75
CA GLU A 167 1.07 -4.11 -19.25
C GLU A 167 0.74 -2.91 -18.34
N LEU A 168 0.81 -3.09 -17.03
CA LEU A 168 0.39 -2.12 -16.03
C LEU A 168 1.41 -0.99 -15.85
N ASN A 169 2.71 -1.29 -15.78
CA ASN A 169 3.74 -0.28 -15.47
C ASN A 169 3.71 0.95 -16.40
N PRO A 170 3.53 0.82 -17.74
CA PRO A 170 3.37 1.99 -18.59
C PRO A 170 2.16 2.87 -18.22
N LYS A 171 1.04 2.27 -17.80
CA LYS A 171 -0.17 2.99 -17.38
C LYS A 171 0.08 3.74 -16.06
N LEU A 172 0.74 3.09 -15.08
CA LEU A 172 1.14 3.71 -13.80
C LEU A 172 2.09 4.90 -14.02
N ILE A 173 3.08 4.76 -14.90
CA ILE A 173 4.02 5.83 -15.24
C ILE A 173 3.30 7.00 -15.91
N ALA A 174 2.38 6.73 -16.83
CA ALA A 174 1.58 7.76 -17.49
C ALA A 174 0.70 8.52 -16.48
N MET A 175 0.04 7.79 -15.56
CA MET A 175 -0.78 8.36 -14.49
C MET A 175 0.05 9.23 -13.54
N ALA A 176 1.21 8.74 -13.10
CA ALA A 176 2.14 9.47 -12.24
C ALA A 176 2.57 10.81 -12.86
N ARG A 177 2.96 10.79 -14.15
CA ARG A 177 3.34 12.00 -14.89
C ARG A 177 2.18 12.97 -15.07
N LYS A 178 0.99 12.45 -15.41
CA LYS A 178 -0.22 13.26 -15.62
C LYS A 178 -0.63 14.01 -14.35
N LEU A 179 -0.54 13.37 -13.21
CA LEU A 179 -1.02 13.90 -11.93
C LEU A 179 0.09 14.46 -11.03
N ASP A 180 1.33 14.50 -11.55
CA ASP A 180 2.51 14.97 -10.79
C ASP A 180 2.61 14.25 -9.44
N VAL A 181 2.69 12.92 -9.49
CA VAL A 181 2.89 12.04 -8.33
C VAL A 181 4.22 11.33 -8.48
N PRO A 182 5.08 11.31 -7.45
CA PRO A 182 6.36 10.62 -7.52
C PRO A 182 6.20 9.12 -7.67
N LEU A 183 7.19 8.50 -8.34
CA LEU A 183 7.29 7.06 -8.50
C LEU A 183 8.28 6.48 -7.51
N VAL A 184 8.00 5.28 -7.02
CA VAL A 184 8.97 4.47 -6.27
C VAL A 184 9.04 3.08 -6.89
N VAL A 185 10.27 2.54 -7.00
CA VAL A 185 10.49 1.16 -7.45
C VAL A 185 10.73 0.30 -6.24
N THR A 186 10.00 -0.79 -6.14
CA THR A 186 10.13 -1.73 -5.02
C THR A 186 10.31 -3.15 -5.53
N ASN A 187 10.66 -4.02 -4.61
CA ASN A 187 10.91 -5.44 -4.88
C ASN A 187 9.83 -6.30 -4.22
#